data_7acae23354f307fab48fcef6b43715d2
#
_entry.id   7acae23354f307fab48fcef6b43715d2
#
_cell.length_a   1.000
_cell.length_b   1.000
_cell.length_c   1.000
_cell.angle_alpha   90.00
_cell.angle_beta   90.00
_cell.angle_gamma   90.00
#
_symmetry.space_group_name_H-M   'P 1'
#
loop_
_entity.id
_entity.type
_entity.pdbx_description
1 polymer ?
#
loop_
_entity_poly.entity_id
_entity_poly.type
_entity_poly.pdbx_seq_one_letter_code
_entity_poly.pdbx_strand_id
1 'polypeptide(L)'
;MNDGSDDHASVEMLNATLDDCRHGAMDTNGVAIDLIGQANAGPSAARNRGIAAAETPFVVVLDGDDRLRPAFIERTLSMLSADKTMVAASGWLQTFGVLESVAQPTGGNAAAFVSHNCCPATCMIRRVAWERCGGYDESMRGGFEDWDFFLSLLECGLAVENDICGAGVTGGTEHVGGFGSAWDTENPAKDAAHIGIAPSR
;
A
#
# COMPACT_ATOMS: atom_id res chain seq x y z
N MET A 1 8.14 4.48 -8.74
CA MET A 1 7.15 4.87 -9.79
C MET A 1 6.91 6.36 -9.72
N ASN A 2 7.04 7.09 -10.84
CA ASN A 2 6.73 8.52 -10.91
C ASN A 2 5.45 8.71 -11.75
N ASP A 3 4.38 9.20 -11.13
CA ASP A 3 3.08 9.45 -11.76
C ASP A 3 2.94 10.91 -12.25
N GLY A 4 3.92 11.36 -13.04
CA GLY A 4 3.87 12.67 -13.68
C GLY A 4 4.07 13.82 -12.70
N SER A 5 4.99 13.67 -11.74
CA SER A 5 5.39 14.80 -10.89
C SER A 5 5.90 15.96 -11.73
N ASP A 6 5.38 17.15 -11.51
CA ASP A 6 5.70 18.41 -12.21
C ASP A 6 6.40 19.45 -11.30
N ASP A 7 6.45 19.19 -9.99
CA ASP A 7 7.22 20.00 -9.07
C ASP A 7 8.72 19.86 -9.32
N HIS A 8 9.36 20.99 -9.67
CA HIS A 8 10.77 21.01 -10.09
C HIS A 8 11.70 20.43 -9.02
N ALA A 9 11.50 20.76 -7.74
CA ALA A 9 12.36 20.30 -6.66
C ALA A 9 12.26 18.78 -6.46
N SER A 10 11.05 18.22 -6.53
CA SER A 10 10.80 16.78 -6.43
C SER A 10 11.42 16.01 -7.60
N VAL A 11 11.30 16.53 -8.83
CA VAL A 11 11.89 15.92 -10.02
C VAL A 11 13.41 15.98 -9.98
N GLU A 12 13.98 17.09 -9.55
CA GLU A 12 15.43 17.26 -9.40
C GLU A 12 15.99 16.30 -8.34
N MET A 13 15.34 16.20 -7.18
CA MET A 13 15.73 15.26 -6.12
C MET A 13 15.66 13.82 -6.58
N LEU A 14 14.59 13.44 -7.30
CA LEU A 14 14.43 12.09 -7.85
C LEU A 14 15.58 11.75 -8.81
N ASN A 15 15.90 12.65 -9.74
CA ASN A 15 16.98 12.44 -10.69
C ASN A 15 18.34 12.35 -9.99
N ALA A 16 18.63 13.22 -9.02
CA ALA A 16 19.86 13.17 -8.23
C ALA A 16 19.99 11.82 -7.48
N THR A 17 18.92 11.37 -6.84
CA THR A 17 18.92 10.07 -6.13
C THR A 17 19.21 8.91 -7.07
N LEU A 18 18.62 8.91 -8.26
CA LEU A 18 18.88 7.86 -9.27
C LEU A 18 20.31 7.89 -9.78
N ASP A 19 20.87 9.07 -9.96
CA ASP A 19 22.27 9.21 -10.39
C ASP A 19 23.23 8.75 -9.30
N ASP A 20 22.96 9.05 -8.04
CA ASP A 20 23.72 8.56 -6.88
C ASP A 20 23.70 7.03 -6.81
N CYS A 21 22.54 6.40 -7.05
CA CYS A 21 22.42 4.93 -7.11
C CYS A 21 23.24 4.35 -8.27
N ARG A 22 23.17 4.95 -9.46
CA ARG A 22 23.88 4.48 -10.67
C ARG A 22 25.39 4.60 -10.56
N HIS A 23 25.88 5.64 -9.88
CA HIS A 23 27.30 5.92 -9.71
C HIS A 23 27.90 5.32 -8.42
N GLY A 24 27.08 4.57 -7.66
CA GLY A 24 27.53 3.92 -6.41
C GLY A 24 27.78 4.89 -5.25
N ALA A 25 27.28 6.12 -5.35
CA ALA A 25 27.33 7.09 -4.26
C ALA A 25 26.35 6.72 -3.13
N MET A 26 25.27 6.01 -3.48
CA MET A 26 24.33 5.41 -2.54
C MET A 26 24.52 3.88 -2.53
N ASP A 27 24.73 3.32 -1.35
CA ASP A 27 24.82 1.87 -1.18
C ASP A 27 23.40 1.25 -1.26
N THR A 28 23.13 0.56 -2.35
CA THR A 28 21.86 -0.16 -2.55
C THR A 28 21.91 -1.59 -2.03
N ASN A 29 23.01 -2.04 -1.45
CA ASN A 29 23.23 -3.44 -1.05
C ASN A 29 22.94 -4.45 -2.18
N GLY A 30 23.21 -4.06 -3.43
CA GLY A 30 22.96 -4.89 -4.63
C GLY A 30 21.50 -4.93 -5.07
N VAL A 31 20.63 -4.13 -4.51
CA VAL A 31 19.24 -4.01 -4.97
C VAL A 31 19.20 -3.15 -6.25
N ALA A 32 18.57 -3.67 -7.30
CA ALA A 32 18.33 -2.93 -8.53
C ALA A 32 17.26 -1.85 -8.30
N ILE A 33 17.49 -0.64 -8.82
CA ILE A 33 16.56 0.48 -8.73
C ILE A 33 16.21 0.93 -10.15
N ASP A 34 14.94 0.85 -10.48
CA ASP A 34 14.37 1.28 -11.76
C ASP A 34 13.37 2.40 -11.57
N LEU A 35 13.47 3.45 -12.39
CA LEU A 35 12.47 4.49 -12.48
C LEU A 35 11.50 4.20 -13.61
N ILE A 36 10.23 4.04 -13.25
CA ILE A 36 9.12 3.95 -14.19
C ILE A 36 8.33 5.27 -14.13
N GLY A 37 8.25 5.98 -15.25
CA GLY A 37 7.48 7.21 -15.38
C GLY A 37 6.20 7.03 -16.18
N GLN A 38 5.18 7.81 -15.88
CA GLN A 38 3.95 7.95 -16.67
C GLN A 38 3.38 9.37 -16.56
N ALA A 39 2.47 9.73 -17.47
CA ALA A 39 1.61 10.89 -17.26
C ALA A 39 0.71 10.66 -16.05
N ASN A 40 0.40 11.71 -15.30
CA ASN A 40 -0.41 11.57 -14.09
C ASN A 40 -1.74 10.85 -14.38
N ALA A 41 -1.89 9.70 -13.78
CA ALA A 41 -3.06 8.83 -13.90
C ALA A 41 -3.61 8.39 -12.54
N GLY A 42 -3.06 8.91 -11.45
CA GLY A 42 -3.48 8.69 -10.07
C GLY A 42 -2.82 7.47 -9.42
N PRO A 43 -2.99 7.31 -8.08
CA PRO A 43 -2.29 6.32 -7.29
C PRO A 43 -2.58 4.89 -7.73
N SER A 44 -3.82 4.57 -8.08
CA SER A 44 -4.23 3.24 -8.57
C SER A 44 -3.44 2.83 -9.82
N ALA A 45 -3.40 3.70 -10.84
CA ALA A 45 -2.68 3.44 -12.08
C ALA A 45 -1.16 3.35 -11.86
N ALA A 46 -0.61 4.21 -10.99
CA ALA A 46 0.80 4.17 -10.64
C ALA A 46 1.18 2.86 -9.94
N ARG A 47 0.39 2.43 -8.95
CA ARG A 47 0.61 1.16 -8.23
C ARG A 47 0.47 -0.03 -9.17
N ASN A 48 -0.59 -0.09 -10.00
CA ASN A 48 -0.77 -1.15 -10.99
C ASN A 48 0.43 -1.26 -11.93
N ARG A 49 0.91 -0.15 -12.45
CA ARG A 49 2.05 -0.14 -13.36
C ARG A 49 3.35 -0.59 -12.69
N GLY A 50 3.58 -0.20 -11.44
CA GLY A 50 4.72 -0.66 -10.66
C GLY A 50 4.67 -2.15 -10.39
N ILE A 51 3.51 -2.68 -9.99
CA ILE A 51 3.31 -4.11 -9.73
C ILE A 51 3.44 -4.94 -11.00
N ALA A 52 2.89 -4.45 -12.13
CA ALA A 52 3.00 -5.12 -13.42
C ALA A 52 4.45 -5.26 -13.90
N ALA A 53 5.30 -4.30 -13.58
CA ALA A 53 6.72 -4.34 -13.91
C ALA A 53 7.56 -5.26 -13.00
N ALA A 54 7.03 -5.65 -11.84
CA ALA A 54 7.71 -6.53 -10.91
C ALA A 54 7.66 -7.99 -11.40
N GLU A 55 8.79 -8.68 -11.32
CA GLU A 55 8.91 -10.11 -11.68
C GLU A 55 8.87 -11.04 -10.46
N THR A 56 8.87 -10.47 -9.26
CA THR A 56 8.91 -11.21 -7.99
C THR A 56 7.52 -11.73 -7.61
N PRO A 57 7.42 -12.87 -6.89
CA PRO A 57 6.14 -13.43 -6.45
C PRO A 57 5.43 -12.61 -5.37
N PHE A 58 6.17 -11.74 -4.69
CA PHE A 58 5.66 -10.81 -3.68
C PHE A 58 6.09 -9.39 -4.01
N VAL A 59 5.22 -8.43 -3.77
CA VAL A 59 5.46 -7.01 -4.01
C VAL A 59 5.07 -6.22 -2.77
N VAL A 60 5.87 -5.24 -2.40
CA VAL A 60 5.51 -4.25 -1.37
C VAL A 60 5.09 -2.96 -2.05
N VAL A 61 3.91 -2.47 -1.69
CA VAL A 61 3.48 -1.11 -2.03
C VAL A 61 3.97 -0.19 -0.92
N LEU A 62 4.63 0.91 -1.30
CA LEU A 62 5.15 1.93 -0.38
C LEU A 62 4.93 3.30 -1.01
N ASP A 63 4.24 4.17 -0.31
CA ASP A 63 4.05 5.55 -0.74
C ASP A 63 5.34 6.36 -0.54
N GLY A 64 5.54 7.41 -1.33
CA GLY A 64 6.81 8.14 -1.39
C GLY A 64 7.17 8.92 -0.12
N ASP A 65 6.20 9.12 0.76
CA ASP A 65 6.34 9.81 2.06
C ASP A 65 6.39 8.83 3.24
N ASP A 66 6.34 7.50 2.97
CA ASP A 66 6.40 6.46 3.98
C ASP A 66 7.81 5.84 4.11
N ARG A 67 8.05 5.19 5.23
CA ARG A 67 9.28 4.43 5.52
C ARG A 67 8.96 3.05 6.05
N LEU A 68 9.71 2.06 5.60
CA LEU A 68 9.65 0.71 6.15
C LEU A 68 10.59 0.57 7.36
N ARG A 69 10.12 -0.06 8.41
CA ARG A 69 10.98 -0.52 9.49
C ARG A 69 11.85 -1.69 9.01
N PRO A 70 13.08 -1.85 9.53
CA PRO A 70 14.05 -2.85 9.04
C PRO A 70 13.51 -4.28 8.95
N ALA A 71 12.66 -4.70 9.90
CA ALA A 71 12.12 -6.06 9.92
C ALA A 71 10.83 -6.26 9.08
N PHE A 72 10.31 -5.21 8.41
CA PHE A 72 9.02 -5.29 7.72
C PHE A 72 9.03 -6.35 6.62
N ILE A 73 9.98 -6.28 5.71
CA ILE A 73 10.09 -7.21 4.56
C ILE A 73 10.24 -8.66 5.04
N GLU A 74 11.18 -8.91 5.97
CA GLU A 74 11.45 -10.24 6.48
C GLU A 74 10.21 -10.87 7.12
N ARG A 75 9.51 -10.11 7.96
CA ARG A 75 8.36 -10.63 8.70
C ARG A 75 7.15 -10.86 7.80
N THR A 76 6.79 -9.90 6.95
CA THR A 76 5.65 -10.05 6.03
C THR A 76 5.90 -11.17 5.03
N LEU A 77 7.13 -11.33 4.53
CA LEU A 77 7.51 -12.45 3.67
C LEU A 77 7.41 -13.79 4.40
N SER A 78 7.86 -13.86 5.64
CA SER A 78 7.75 -15.08 6.48
C SER A 78 6.29 -15.49 6.66
N MET A 79 5.41 -14.54 6.99
CA MET A 79 3.97 -14.80 7.16
C MET A 79 3.32 -15.31 5.88
N LEU A 80 3.50 -14.61 4.76
CA LEU A 80 2.98 -15.04 3.47
C LEU A 80 3.57 -16.36 3.00
N SER A 81 4.82 -16.69 3.36
CA SER A 81 5.43 -17.96 3.00
C SER A 81 4.85 -19.12 3.81
N ALA A 82 4.56 -18.89 5.09
CA ALA A 82 4.02 -19.88 6.01
C ALA A 82 2.55 -20.23 5.73
N ASP A 83 1.73 -19.25 5.35
CA ASP A 83 0.30 -19.44 5.12
C ASP A 83 -0.10 -19.08 3.69
N LYS A 84 -0.60 -20.07 2.94
CA LYS A 84 -1.02 -19.90 1.53
C LYS A 84 -2.38 -19.26 1.38
N THR A 85 -3.18 -19.17 2.44
CA THR A 85 -4.48 -18.48 2.43
C THR A 85 -4.29 -16.96 2.54
N MET A 86 -3.18 -16.49 3.10
CA MET A 86 -2.87 -15.07 3.16
C MET A 86 -2.53 -14.50 1.77
N VAL A 87 -3.27 -13.51 1.33
CA VAL A 87 -3.06 -12.78 0.07
C VAL A 87 -2.25 -11.52 0.25
N ALA A 88 -2.28 -10.93 1.45
CA ALA A 88 -1.46 -9.78 1.83
C ALA A 88 -1.04 -9.86 3.31
N ALA A 89 0.02 -9.13 3.66
CA ALA A 89 0.49 -8.95 5.02
C ALA A 89 1.00 -7.53 5.22
N SER A 90 0.66 -6.92 6.35
CA SER A 90 1.05 -5.57 6.71
C SER A 90 1.53 -5.52 8.16
N GLY A 91 1.99 -4.37 8.61
CA GLY A 91 2.43 -4.11 9.97
C GLY A 91 1.64 -2.97 10.62
N TRP A 92 2.01 -2.65 11.85
CA TRP A 92 1.50 -1.46 12.51
C TRP A 92 2.00 -0.20 11.80
N LEU A 93 1.16 0.82 11.75
CA LEU A 93 1.47 2.12 11.19
C LEU A 93 1.83 3.07 12.34
N GLN A 94 3.02 3.63 12.30
CA GLN A 94 3.42 4.72 13.19
C GLN A 94 3.47 6.02 12.40
N THR A 95 2.69 7.00 12.81
CA THR A 95 2.80 8.36 12.26
C THR A 95 3.97 9.10 12.93
N PHE A 96 4.59 10.00 12.20
CA PHE A 96 5.68 10.85 12.69
C PHE A 96 5.55 12.29 12.13
N GLY A 97 6.22 13.24 12.74
CA GLY A 97 6.14 14.64 12.35
C GLY A 97 5.16 15.43 13.19
N VAL A 98 4.04 15.87 12.63
CA VAL A 98 3.07 16.74 13.35
C VAL A 98 2.28 15.98 14.42
N LEU A 99 1.97 14.73 14.17
CA LEU A 99 1.23 13.85 15.10
C LEU A 99 1.96 12.51 15.22
N GLU A 100 2.27 12.13 16.46
CA GLU A 100 2.83 10.81 16.74
C GLU A 100 1.75 9.90 17.31
N SER A 101 1.41 8.86 16.58
CA SER A 101 0.45 7.84 17.02
C SER A 101 0.81 6.48 16.43
N VAL A 102 0.20 5.42 16.96
CA VAL A 102 0.37 4.06 16.45
C VAL A 102 -1.01 3.49 16.14
N ALA A 103 -1.26 3.20 14.87
CA ALA A 103 -2.41 2.44 14.44
C ALA A 103 -2.04 0.96 14.33
N GLN A 104 -2.96 0.10 14.79
CA GLN A 104 -2.78 -1.35 14.82
C GLN A 104 -3.85 -2.00 13.93
N PRO A 105 -3.62 -2.09 12.62
CA PRO A 105 -4.58 -2.72 11.71
C PRO A 105 -4.75 -4.19 12.10
N THR A 106 -5.98 -4.66 12.06
CA THR A 106 -6.31 -6.03 12.50
C THR A 106 -6.15 -7.07 11.40
N GLY A 107 -6.22 -6.64 10.14
CA GLY A 107 -6.38 -7.58 9.03
C GLY A 107 -7.70 -8.33 9.11
N GLY A 108 -7.77 -9.50 8.52
CA GLY A 108 -8.89 -10.40 8.53
C GLY A 108 -9.36 -10.81 7.14
N ASN A 109 -10.45 -11.56 7.09
CA ASN A 109 -11.09 -11.98 5.85
C ASN A 109 -12.08 -10.92 5.32
N ALA A 110 -12.77 -11.19 4.22
CA ALA A 110 -13.69 -10.26 3.58
C ALA A 110 -14.75 -9.71 4.56
N ALA A 111 -15.24 -10.51 5.49
CA ALA A 111 -16.25 -10.06 6.46
C ALA A 111 -15.73 -8.95 7.40
N ALA A 112 -14.44 -8.99 7.76
CA ALA A 112 -13.82 -7.94 8.57
C ALA A 112 -13.72 -6.61 7.79
N PHE A 113 -13.44 -6.67 6.50
CA PHE A 113 -13.26 -5.49 5.64
C PHE A 113 -14.57 -4.84 5.18
N VAL A 114 -15.74 -5.48 5.34
CA VAL A 114 -17.03 -4.89 4.93
C VAL A 114 -17.34 -3.58 5.68
N SER A 115 -16.95 -3.48 6.94
CA SER A 115 -17.32 -2.34 7.80
C SER A 115 -16.28 -1.21 7.82
N HIS A 116 -15.01 -1.51 7.57
CA HIS A 116 -13.91 -0.55 7.59
C HIS A 116 -12.65 -1.15 6.97
N ASN A 117 -11.72 -0.30 6.56
CA ASN A 117 -10.42 -0.75 6.09
C ASN A 117 -9.56 -1.27 7.25
N CYS A 118 -9.21 -2.55 7.21
CA CYS A 118 -8.44 -3.23 8.25
C CYS A 118 -6.94 -3.34 7.93
N CYS A 119 -6.47 -2.75 6.84
CA CYS A 119 -5.09 -2.82 6.37
C CYS A 119 -4.62 -1.45 5.86
N PRO A 120 -3.42 -0.98 6.19
CA PRO A 120 -2.87 0.23 5.58
C PRO A 120 -2.49 -0.03 4.12
N ALA A 121 -2.44 1.03 3.30
CA ALA A 121 -2.02 0.96 1.90
C ALA A 121 -0.64 0.30 1.75
N THR A 122 0.28 0.55 2.69
CA THR A 122 1.59 -0.08 2.72
C THR A 122 1.49 -1.51 3.23
N CYS A 123 1.58 -2.46 2.31
CA CYS A 123 1.52 -3.89 2.60
C CYS A 123 2.36 -4.70 1.60
N MET A 124 2.71 -5.92 1.97
CA MET A 124 3.24 -6.93 1.04
C MET A 124 2.08 -7.77 0.51
N ILE A 125 1.99 -7.91 -0.80
CA ILE A 125 0.93 -8.68 -1.48
C ILE A 125 1.52 -9.84 -2.28
N ARG A 126 0.73 -10.89 -2.50
CA ARG A 126 1.04 -11.88 -3.54
C ARG A 126 0.74 -11.29 -4.91
N ARG A 127 1.74 -11.24 -5.80
CA ARG A 127 1.54 -10.72 -7.17
C ARG A 127 0.45 -11.49 -7.92
N VAL A 128 0.37 -12.81 -7.75
CA VAL A 128 -0.68 -13.64 -8.35
C VAL A 128 -2.09 -13.29 -7.84
N ALA A 129 -2.25 -12.79 -6.62
CA ALA A 129 -3.54 -12.33 -6.12
C ALA A 129 -3.95 -11.02 -6.80
N TRP A 130 -3.00 -10.08 -6.94
CA TRP A 130 -3.20 -8.85 -7.71
C TRP A 130 -3.59 -9.14 -9.16
N GLU A 131 -2.92 -10.08 -9.83
CA GLU A 131 -3.27 -10.50 -11.20
C GLU A 131 -4.71 -11.05 -11.29
N ARG A 132 -5.13 -11.85 -10.31
CA ARG A 132 -6.46 -12.47 -10.33
C ARG A 132 -7.59 -11.52 -10.01
N CYS A 133 -7.40 -10.57 -9.11
CA CYS A 133 -8.42 -9.57 -8.79
C CYS A 133 -8.52 -8.44 -9.83
N GLY A 134 -7.56 -8.34 -10.76
CA GLY A 134 -7.53 -7.31 -11.79
C GLY A 134 -6.82 -6.03 -11.37
N GLY A 135 -6.18 -6.02 -10.18
CA GLY A 135 -5.44 -4.87 -9.66
C GLY A 135 -6.32 -3.82 -8.99
N TYR A 136 -5.75 -2.63 -8.82
CA TYR A 136 -6.47 -1.46 -8.31
C TYR A 136 -7.43 -0.91 -9.35
N ASP A 137 -8.60 -0.43 -8.94
CA ASP A 137 -9.53 0.29 -9.84
C ASP A 137 -8.97 1.69 -10.16
N GLU A 138 -8.54 1.87 -11.41
CA GLU A 138 -7.94 3.13 -11.90
C GLU A 138 -8.98 4.25 -12.10
N SER A 139 -10.27 3.95 -12.03
CA SER A 139 -11.33 4.96 -12.07
C SER A 139 -11.51 5.67 -10.73
N MET A 140 -11.07 5.07 -9.63
CA MET A 140 -11.14 5.65 -8.28
C MET A 140 -10.10 6.75 -8.10
N ARG A 141 -10.57 8.01 -8.00
CA ARG A 141 -9.73 9.21 -7.86
C ARG A 141 -9.94 9.96 -6.56
N GLY A 142 -10.93 9.59 -5.78
CA GLY A 142 -11.38 10.29 -4.57
C GLY A 142 -10.94 9.66 -3.25
N GLY A 143 -10.05 8.67 -3.28
CA GLY A 143 -9.65 7.88 -2.11
C GLY A 143 -10.38 6.55 -2.03
N PHE A 144 -10.05 5.75 -0.99
CA PHE A 144 -10.56 4.40 -0.73
C PHE A 144 -10.16 3.34 -1.77
N GLU A 145 -9.27 3.66 -2.68
CA GLU A 145 -8.76 2.74 -3.70
C GLU A 145 -8.00 1.55 -3.11
N ASP A 146 -7.39 1.75 -1.95
CA ASP A 146 -6.72 0.68 -1.18
C ASP A 146 -7.74 -0.26 -0.52
N TRP A 147 -8.82 0.27 0.04
CA TRP A 147 -9.86 -0.55 0.63
C TRP A 147 -10.61 -1.39 -0.39
N ASP A 148 -10.99 -0.81 -1.52
CA ASP A 148 -11.59 -1.53 -2.66
C ASP A 148 -10.66 -2.64 -3.15
N PHE A 149 -9.38 -2.33 -3.30
CA PHE A 149 -8.37 -3.29 -3.71
C PHE A 149 -8.24 -4.46 -2.71
N PHE A 150 -8.27 -4.20 -1.40
CA PHE A 150 -8.22 -5.26 -0.39
C PHE A 150 -9.44 -6.16 -0.43
N LEU A 151 -10.64 -5.61 -0.63
CA LEU A 151 -11.85 -6.41 -0.84
C LEU A 151 -11.70 -7.29 -2.08
N SER A 152 -11.24 -6.75 -3.18
CA SER A 152 -10.97 -7.50 -4.42
C SER A 152 -9.91 -8.58 -4.25
N LEU A 153 -8.84 -8.32 -3.49
CA LEU A 153 -7.83 -9.31 -3.13
C LEU A 153 -8.42 -10.46 -2.32
N LEU A 154 -9.29 -10.17 -1.35
CA LEU A 154 -9.92 -11.17 -0.51
C LEU A 154 -10.89 -12.07 -1.29
N GLU A 155 -11.43 -11.58 -2.40
CA GLU A 155 -12.34 -12.30 -3.30
C GLU A 155 -11.64 -12.95 -4.50
N CYS A 156 -10.31 -12.82 -4.65
CA CYS A 156 -9.59 -13.24 -5.85
C CYS A 156 -9.58 -14.76 -6.14
N GLY A 157 -10.14 -15.59 -5.26
CA GLY A 157 -10.26 -17.04 -5.43
C GLY A 157 -8.91 -17.78 -5.44
N LEU A 158 -7.87 -17.22 -4.81
CA LEU A 158 -6.58 -17.89 -4.67
C LEU A 158 -6.63 -19.05 -3.68
N ALA A 159 -7.44 -18.91 -2.64
CA ALA A 159 -7.75 -19.95 -1.65
C ALA A 159 -9.27 -19.98 -1.38
N VAL A 160 -9.74 -20.96 -0.62
CA VAL A 160 -11.17 -21.08 -0.22
C VAL A 160 -11.58 -19.90 0.66
N GLU A 161 -10.69 -19.50 1.58
CA GLU A 161 -10.77 -18.24 2.33
C GLU A 161 -9.44 -17.53 2.16
N ASN A 162 -9.49 -16.31 1.64
CA ASN A 162 -8.32 -15.42 1.60
C ASN A 162 -8.32 -14.57 2.86
N ASP A 163 -7.13 -14.24 3.34
CA ASP A 163 -6.94 -13.45 4.54
C ASP A 163 -5.84 -12.39 4.34
N ILE A 164 -5.96 -11.29 5.08
CA ILE A 164 -4.95 -10.24 5.15
C ILE A 164 -4.49 -10.14 6.59
N CYS A 165 -3.20 -10.37 6.83
CA CYS A 165 -2.66 -10.25 8.16
C CYS A 165 -2.28 -8.81 8.49
N GLY A 166 -2.89 -8.26 9.54
CA GLY A 166 -2.55 -6.96 10.11
C GLY A 166 -1.84 -7.02 11.46
N ALA A 167 -1.75 -8.21 12.08
CA ALA A 167 -1.30 -8.34 13.45
C ALA A 167 0.20 -8.69 13.57
N GLY A 168 0.86 -8.07 14.52
CA GLY A 168 2.08 -8.59 15.12
C GLY A 168 3.40 -8.28 14.43
N VAL A 169 3.42 -7.51 13.36
CA VAL A 169 4.68 -6.99 12.81
C VAL A 169 5.06 -5.74 13.60
N THR A 170 5.80 -5.94 14.71
CA THR A 170 6.51 -4.83 15.38
C THR A 170 7.64 -4.36 14.46
N GLY A 171 7.36 -3.42 13.60
CA GLY A 171 8.24 -2.99 12.53
C GLY A 171 7.36 -2.50 11.40
N GLY A 172 6.38 -1.66 11.73
CA GLY A 172 5.46 -1.09 10.77
C GLY A 172 6.11 -0.03 9.88
N THR A 173 5.29 0.66 9.16
CA THR A 173 5.67 1.83 8.38
C THR A 173 5.66 3.07 9.26
N GLU A 174 6.50 4.03 8.95
CA GLU A 174 6.44 5.38 9.49
C GLU A 174 5.88 6.28 8.39
N HIS A 175 4.80 6.99 8.70
CA HIS A 175 4.16 7.93 7.78
C HIS A 175 4.52 9.37 8.16
N VAL A 176 4.98 10.15 7.19
CA VAL A 176 5.17 11.60 7.37
C VAL A 176 3.80 12.24 7.41
N GLY A 177 3.34 12.59 8.61
CA GLY A 177 2.00 13.10 8.84
C GLY A 177 1.62 14.29 7.99
N GLY A 178 1.01 13.98 6.90
CA GLY A 178 0.05 14.78 6.22
C GLY A 178 -1.14 13.88 6.04
N PHE A 179 -2.12 13.94 6.94
CA PHE A 179 -3.44 13.47 6.56
C PHE A 179 -3.81 14.24 5.30
N GLY A 180 -3.61 13.62 4.15
CA GLY A 180 -4.25 14.08 2.94
C GLY A 180 -5.71 14.26 3.31
N SER A 181 -6.30 15.36 2.91
CA SER A 181 -7.62 15.90 3.27
C SER A 181 -8.82 14.97 2.99
N ALA A 182 -8.66 13.66 2.99
CA ALA A 182 -9.69 12.67 2.67
C ALA A 182 -10.46 12.15 3.90
N TRP A 183 -9.94 12.32 5.12
CA TRP A 183 -10.67 11.94 6.33
C TRP A 183 -11.20 13.18 7.05
N ASP A 184 -12.52 13.40 6.95
CA ASP A 184 -13.22 14.32 7.83
C ASP A 184 -13.43 13.61 9.17
N THR A 185 -12.45 13.77 10.08
CA THR A 185 -12.52 13.21 11.45
C THR A 185 -13.69 13.76 12.26
N GLU A 186 -14.32 14.85 11.79
CA GLU A 186 -15.50 15.44 12.44
C GLU A 186 -16.83 14.85 11.93
N ASN A 187 -16.81 14.14 10.79
CA ASN A 187 -18.05 13.53 10.25
C ASN A 187 -17.80 12.21 9.47
N PRO A 188 -17.46 11.11 10.15
CA PRO A 188 -17.22 9.81 9.51
C PRO A 188 -18.44 9.25 8.75
N ALA A 189 -19.64 9.77 9.01
CA ALA A 189 -20.86 9.37 8.29
C ALA A 189 -20.93 9.92 6.85
N LYS A 190 -20.16 10.95 6.53
CA LYS A 190 -20.09 11.49 5.15
C LYS A 190 -19.32 10.56 4.22
N ASP A 191 -18.29 9.93 4.74
CA ASP A 191 -17.41 9.04 3.95
C ASP A 191 -18.08 7.70 3.69
N ALA A 192 -18.85 7.16 4.68
CA ALA A 192 -19.65 5.96 4.50
C ALA A 192 -20.72 6.07 3.41
N ALA A 193 -21.27 7.28 3.18
CA ALA A 193 -22.26 7.52 2.14
C ALA A 193 -21.67 7.48 0.71
N HIS A 194 -20.35 7.73 0.57
CA HIS A 194 -19.65 7.69 -0.73
C HIS A 194 -19.41 6.28 -1.25
N ILE A 195 -19.30 5.30 -0.34
CA ILE A 195 -19.11 3.89 -0.69
C ILE A 195 -20.41 3.09 -0.75
N GLY A 196 -21.56 3.73 -0.68
CA GLY A 196 -22.86 3.05 -0.80
C GLY A 196 -23.24 2.14 0.37
N ILE A 197 -22.54 2.23 1.48
CA ILE A 197 -22.86 1.48 2.71
C ILE A 197 -23.92 2.25 3.49
N ALA A 198 -25.15 1.73 3.51
CA ALA A 198 -26.19 2.29 4.36
C ALA A 198 -25.83 2.12 5.84
N PRO A 199 -26.02 3.15 6.71
CA PRO A 199 -25.76 2.99 8.12
C PRO A 199 -26.69 1.91 8.69
N SER A 200 -26.10 0.93 9.39
CA SER A 200 -26.87 -0.03 10.16
C SER A 200 -27.67 0.70 11.24
N ARG A 201 -28.96 0.46 11.28
CA ARG A 201 -29.88 0.96 12.32
C ARG A 201 -29.61 0.28 13.64
#